data_a793785ecb763b8c17e8b9927b90c21f
#
_entry.id   a793785ecb763b8c17e8b9927b90c21f
#
_cell.length_a   1.000
_cell.length_b   1.000
_cell.length_c   1.000
_cell.angle_alpha   90.00
_cell.angle_beta   90.00
_cell.angle_gamma   90.00
#
_symmetry.space_group_name_H-M   'P 1'
#
loop_
_entity.id
_entity.type
_entity.pdbx_description
1 polymer ?
#
loop_
_entity_poly.entity_id
_entity_poly.type
_entity_poly.pdbx_seq_one_letter_code
_entity_poly.pdbx_strand_id
1 'polypeptide(L)'
;MKKLLTISFLLALTATTSFKGFSQAFKQGDKLLNAGIGLNSYYGNGLPIGASFEVGITEAISVGGQVDYNSGSYGGVGYNWGYTALYFGGRGSYHLNEVFKINNDKLDTYAGIGLGFQSFKWSDASFGAGSAYGSGVYFNYFVGGRYMFANSVGAFLELGSTGFSNVRAGVTLKF
;
A
#
# COMPACT_ATOMS: atom_id res chain seq x y z
N MET A 1 -1.40 -18.22 30.34
CA MET A 1 -0.84 -18.42 29.01
C MET A 1 -1.08 -17.23 28.06
N LYS A 2 -2.28 -16.63 27.95
CA LYS A 2 -2.56 -15.49 27.05
C LYS A 2 -1.70 -14.23 27.35
N LYS A 3 -1.45 -13.91 28.63
CA LYS A 3 -0.62 -12.75 29.03
C LYS A 3 0.88 -12.92 28.70
N LEU A 4 1.40 -14.15 28.70
CA LEU A 4 2.80 -14.42 28.30
C LEU A 4 2.99 -14.23 26.80
N LEU A 5 2.04 -14.65 25.95
CA LEU A 5 2.12 -14.44 24.50
C LEU A 5 2.10 -12.94 24.15
N THR A 6 1.31 -12.13 24.84
CA THR A 6 1.24 -10.68 24.63
C THR A 6 2.55 -9.98 25.00
N ILE A 7 3.17 -10.40 26.10
CA ILE A 7 4.46 -9.86 26.55
C ILE A 7 5.59 -10.30 25.62
N SER A 8 5.58 -11.55 25.13
CA SER A 8 6.58 -12.03 24.17
C SER A 8 6.46 -11.31 22.82
N PHE A 9 5.27 -10.98 22.37
CA PHE A 9 5.04 -10.22 21.16
C PHE A 9 5.51 -8.76 21.30
N LEU A 10 5.28 -8.14 22.48
CA LEU A 10 5.76 -6.78 22.77
C LEU A 10 7.29 -6.74 22.90
N LEU A 11 7.92 -7.76 23.50
CA LEU A 11 9.37 -7.84 23.62
C LEU A 11 10.07 -8.10 22.27
N ALA A 12 9.46 -8.86 21.37
CA ALA A 12 9.97 -9.05 20.02
C ALA A 12 9.95 -7.75 19.19
N LEU A 13 9.02 -6.85 19.48
CA LEU A 13 8.92 -5.54 18.82
C LEU A 13 10.00 -4.54 19.29
N THR A 14 10.57 -4.74 20.49
CA THR A 14 11.58 -3.84 21.06
C THR A 14 13.03 -4.29 20.84
N ALA A 15 13.24 -5.48 20.25
CA ALA A 15 14.57 -6.04 20.02
C ALA A 15 15.27 -5.54 18.75
N THR A 16 14.77 -4.48 18.11
CA THR A 16 15.47 -3.82 17.00
C THR A 16 16.55 -2.89 17.55
N THR A 17 17.64 -3.48 18.03
CA THR A 17 18.84 -2.74 18.42
C THR A 17 19.49 -2.09 17.20
N SER A 18 19.78 -0.83 17.35
CA SER A 18 20.47 0.06 16.40
C SER A 18 21.75 -0.57 15.84
N PHE A 19 21.70 -1.07 14.63
CA PHE A 19 22.90 -1.34 13.83
C PHE A 19 23.28 -0.05 13.11
N LYS A 20 24.21 0.69 13.69
CA LYS A 20 24.84 1.85 13.03
C LYS A 20 25.77 1.35 11.94
N GLY A 21 25.59 1.75 10.70
CA GLY A 21 26.65 1.63 9.74
C GLY A 21 26.33 1.43 8.25
N PHE A 22 25.06 1.41 7.83
CA PHE A 22 24.74 1.35 6.41
C PHE A 22 23.99 2.62 5.99
N SER A 23 24.39 3.20 4.86
CA SER A 23 23.61 4.25 4.22
C SER A 23 22.26 3.63 3.83
N GLN A 24 21.19 4.07 4.46
CA GLN A 24 19.85 3.51 4.24
C GLN A 24 19.01 4.46 3.40
N ALA A 25 18.35 3.90 2.38
CA ALA A 25 17.38 4.64 1.58
C ALA A 25 16.17 5.13 2.41
N PHE A 26 15.91 4.47 3.55
CA PHE A 26 14.88 4.77 4.53
C PHE A 26 15.49 4.88 5.93
N LYS A 27 14.98 5.81 6.74
CA LYS A 27 15.34 5.99 8.16
C LYS A 27 14.15 6.53 8.97
N GLN A 28 14.27 6.45 10.29
CA GLN A 28 13.30 7.07 11.19
C GLN A 28 13.14 8.57 10.91
N GLY A 29 11.90 9.02 10.88
CA GLY A 29 11.53 10.41 10.60
C GLY A 29 11.32 10.73 9.10
N ASP A 30 11.73 9.87 8.19
CA ASP A 30 11.42 10.04 6.77
C ASP A 30 9.90 10.04 6.55
N LYS A 31 9.47 10.94 5.67
CA LYS A 31 8.08 11.02 5.21
C LYS A 31 8.05 10.64 3.74
N LEU A 32 7.27 9.64 3.42
CA LEU A 32 7.20 9.03 2.10
C LEU A 32 5.80 9.21 1.53
N LEU A 33 5.69 9.83 0.37
CA LEU A 33 4.46 9.95 -0.41
C LEU A 33 4.62 9.15 -1.70
N ASN A 34 3.82 8.12 -1.88
CA ASN A 34 3.72 7.40 -3.14
C ASN A 34 2.45 7.82 -3.87
N ALA A 35 2.53 8.11 -5.15
CA ALA A 35 1.38 8.35 -6.02
C ALA A 35 1.56 7.54 -7.31
N GLY A 36 0.54 6.77 -7.70
CA GLY A 36 0.70 5.86 -8.83
C GLY A 36 -0.60 5.30 -9.37
N ILE A 37 -0.42 4.45 -10.36
CA ILE A 37 -1.49 3.73 -11.04
C ILE A 37 -1.42 2.25 -10.72
N GLY A 38 -2.58 1.62 -10.63
CA GLY A 38 -2.71 0.18 -10.50
C GLY A 38 -2.76 -0.49 -11.87
N LEU A 39 -2.06 -1.59 -12.00
CA LEU A 39 -2.12 -2.46 -13.16
C LEU A 39 -2.87 -3.74 -12.76
N ASN A 40 -3.62 -4.30 -13.68
CA ASN A 40 -4.45 -5.49 -13.43
C ASN A 40 -5.50 -5.24 -12.32
N SER A 41 -6.46 -4.37 -12.65
CA SER A 41 -7.60 -4.05 -11.75
C SER A 41 -8.40 -5.29 -11.36
N TYR A 42 -8.76 -5.43 -10.09
CA TYR A 42 -9.65 -6.50 -9.60
C TYR A 42 -11.03 -6.49 -10.24
N TYR A 43 -11.47 -5.35 -10.71
CA TYR A 43 -12.76 -5.20 -11.39
C TYR A 43 -12.68 -5.39 -12.90
N GLY A 44 -11.54 -5.83 -13.45
CA GLY A 44 -11.34 -6.11 -14.87
C GLY A 44 -11.34 -4.89 -15.79
N ASN A 45 -11.94 -3.78 -15.38
CA ASN A 45 -12.02 -2.52 -16.10
C ASN A 45 -11.65 -1.33 -15.21
N GLY A 46 -11.31 -0.21 -15.85
CA GLY A 46 -10.85 0.98 -15.17
C GLY A 46 -9.34 0.95 -14.88
N LEU A 47 -8.78 2.12 -14.66
CA LEU A 47 -7.41 2.31 -14.24
C LEU A 47 -7.40 2.76 -12.78
N PRO A 48 -7.05 1.89 -11.81
CA PRO A 48 -6.90 2.30 -10.43
C PRO A 48 -5.83 3.38 -10.30
N ILE A 49 -6.14 4.44 -9.57
CA ILE A 49 -5.17 5.46 -9.17
C ILE A 49 -5.15 5.52 -7.65
N GLY A 50 -3.99 5.76 -7.06
CA GLY A 50 -3.90 5.81 -5.61
C GLY A 50 -2.69 6.55 -5.11
N ALA A 51 -2.76 6.90 -3.83
CA ALA A 51 -1.67 7.50 -3.11
C ALA A 51 -1.56 6.90 -1.69
N SER A 52 -0.34 6.85 -1.17
CA SER A 52 -0.08 6.52 0.23
C SER A 52 0.94 7.48 0.82
N PHE A 53 0.73 7.82 2.08
CA PHE A 53 1.67 8.62 2.86
C PHE A 53 2.06 7.85 4.11
N GLU A 54 3.36 7.70 4.33
CA GLU A 54 3.92 6.99 5.48
C GLU A 54 4.99 7.82 6.17
N VAL A 55 5.10 7.64 7.48
CA VAL A 55 6.15 8.25 8.30
C VAL A 55 6.95 7.15 8.99
N GLY A 56 8.25 7.23 8.91
CA GLY A 56 9.17 6.34 9.62
C GLY A 56 9.07 6.53 11.12
N ILE A 57 8.57 5.52 11.82
CA ILE A 57 8.46 5.53 13.29
C ILE A 57 9.67 4.85 13.95
N THR A 58 10.36 3.98 13.23
CA THR A 58 11.65 3.39 13.59
C THR A 58 12.54 3.36 12.34
N GLU A 59 13.78 2.84 12.49
CA GLU A 59 14.69 2.61 11.35
C GLU A 59 14.17 1.53 10.37
N ALA A 60 13.21 0.70 10.78
CA ALA A 60 12.69 -0.40 9.98
C ALA A 60 11.16 -0.35 9.76
N ILE A 61 10.44 0.55 10.42
CA ILE A 61 8.96 0.57 10.36
C ILE A 61 8.47 1.95 10.00
N SER A 62 7.57 2.00 9.00
CA SER A 62 6.75 3.16 8.71
C SER A 62 5.26 2.86 8.90
N VAL A 63 4.50 3.89 9.23
CA VAL A 63 3.04 3.84 9.35
C VAL A 63 2.42 5.05 8.67
N GLY A 64 1.20 4.88 8.18
CA GLY A 64 0.53 5.97 7.49
C GLY A 64 -0.84 5.61 6.97
N GLY A 65 -1.24 6.29 5.90
CA GLY A 65 -2.54 6.12 5.26
C GLY A 65 -2.44 5.88 3.77
N GLN A 66 -3.52 5.37 3.20
CA GLN A 66 -3.66 5.10 1.78
C GLN A 66 -5.06 5.46 1.32
N VAL A 67 -5.15 5.98 0.10
CA VAL A 67 -6.39 6.20 -0.62
C VAL A 67 -6.24 5.70 -2.05
N ASP A 68 -7.26 4.98 -2.54
CA ASP A 68 -7.30 4.49 -3.91
C ASP A 68 -8.68 4.76 -4.51
N TYR A 69 -8.70 5.04 -5.79
CA TYR A 69 -9.88 5.27 -6.59
C TYR A 69 -9.83 4.40 -7.84
N ASN A 70 -10.94 3.79 -8.17
CA ASN A 70 -11.12 3.11 -9.45
C ASN A 70 -12.52 3.37 -9.98
N SER A 71 -12.63 3.61 -11.27
CA SER A 71 -13.90 3.79 -11.98
C SER A 71 -13.80 3.11 -13.33
N GLY A 72 -14.85 2.45 -13.71
CA GLY A 72 -14.91 1.76 -14.99
C GLY A 72 -16.35 1.48 -15.40
N SER A 73 -16.50 0.85 -16.55
CA SER A 73 -17.81 0.44 -17.06
C SER A 73 -17.74 -0.95 -17.70
N TYR A 74 -18.77 -1.73 -17.46
CA TYR A 74 -19.01 -2.99 -18.16
C TYR A 74 -20.08 -2.75 -19.20
N GLY A 75 -19.80 -3.06 -20.46
CA GLY A 75 -20.73 -2.84 -21.55
C GLY A 75 -20.77 -3.98 -22.53
N GLY A 76 -21.93 -4.18 -23.13
CA GLY A 76 -22.20 -5.02 -24.28
C GLY A 76 -23.14 -4.30 -25.23
N VAL A 77 -23.56 -4.94 -26.32
CA VAL A 77 -24.48 -4.33 -27.26
C VAL A 77 -25.80 -3.98 -26.54
N GLY A 78 -26.02 -2.68 -26.32
CA GLY A 78 -27.25 -2.15 -25.69
C GLY A 78 -27.19 -1.95 -24.16
N TYR A 79 -26.09 -2.26 -23.47
CA TYR A 79 -25.96 -2.12 -22.02
C TYR A 79 -24.61 -1.53 -21.63
N ASN A 80 -24.63 -0.54 -20.71
CA ASN A 80 -23.43 0.04 -20.16
C ASN A 80 -23.64 0.32 -18.66
N TRP A 81 -22.91 -0.40 -17.81
CA TRP A 81 -22.98 -0.26 -16.35
C TRP A 81 -21.67 0.30 -15.82
N GLY A 82 -21.74 1.52 -15.33
CA GLY A 82 -20.62 2.15 -14.66
C GLY A 82 -20.51 1.71 -13.20
N TYR A 83 -19.30 1.75 -12.66
CA TYR A 83 -19.04 1.63 -11.24
C TYR A 83 -18.01 2.63 -10.77
N THR A 84 -18.04 2.92 -9.48
CA THR A 84 -17.03 3.71 -8.78
C THR A 84 -16.67 2.98 -7.48
N ALA A 85 -15.37 2.81 -7.26
CA ALA A 85 -14.81 2.24 -6.04
C ALA A 85 -13.82 3.23 -5.41
N LEU A 86 -13.93 3.40 -4.09
CA LEU A 86 -13.04 4.22 -3.28
C LEU A 86 -12.56 3.40 -2.10
N TYR A 87 -11.25 3.37 -1.87
CA TYR A 87 -10.64 2.80 -0.66
C TYR A 87 -9.95 3.90 0.13
N PHE A 88 -10.04 3.84 1.45
CA PHE A 88 -9.23 4.62 2.38
C PHE A 88 -8.93 3.79 3.63
N GLY A 89 -7.69 3.89 4.13
CA GLY A 89 -7.30 3.11 5.28
C GLY A 89 -5.91 3.44 5.80
N GLY A 90 -5.59 2.79 6.91
CA GLY A 90 -4.24 2.78 7.47
C GLY A 90 -3.36 1.74 6.79
N ARG A 91 -2.07 2.00 6.75
CA ARG A 91 -1.06 1.04 6.29
C ARG A 91 0.20 1.10 7.16
N GLY A 92 0.92 0.00 7.21
CA GLY A 92 2.22 -0.08 7.84
C GLY A 92 3.15 -0.93 6.99
N SER A 93 4.42 -0.53 6.94
CA SER A 93 5.45 -1.20 6.17
C SER A 93 6.66 -1.52 7.06
N TYR A 94 7.24 -2.68 6.81
CA TYR A 94 8.52 -3.08 7.36
C TYR A 94 9.58 -3.02 6.26
N HIS A 95 10.63 -2.22 6.48
CA HIS A 95 11.72 -2.02 5.53
C HIS A 95 12.76 -3.13 5.68
N LEU A 96 13.07 -3.78 4.56
CA LEU A 96 13.78 -5.07 4.52
C LEU A 96 15.26 -4.93 4.19
N ASN A 97 15.77 -3.71 3.97
CA ASN A 97 17.14 -3.49 3.54
C ASN A 97 18.18 -4.06 4.51
N GLU A 98 17.95 -3.94 5.82
CA GLU A 98 18.83 -4.53 6.83
C GLU A 98 18.75 -6.06 6.82
N VAL A 99 17.55 -6.62 6.70
CA VAL A 99 17.30 -8.08 6.68
C VAL A 99 18.03 -8.73 5.51
N PHE A 100 17.97 -8.13 4.34
CA PHE A 100 18.60 -8.63 3.11
C PHE A 100 20.03 -8.12 2.92
N LYS A 101 20.54 -7.30 3.86
CA LYS A 101 21.89 -6.69 3.79
C LYS A 101 22.09 -5.91 2.47
N ILE A 102 21.05 -5.21 2.03
CA ILE A 102 21.10 -4.37 0.83
C ILE A 102 21.86 -3.09 1.18
N ASN A 103 23.09 -3.00 0.69
CA ASN A 103 23.92 -1.82 0.84
C ASN A 103 23.78 -0.88 -0.36
N ASN A 104 22.58 -0.25 -0.47
CA ASN A 104 22.25 0.70 -1.52
C ASN A 104 21.38 1.81 -0.93
N ASP A 105 21.90 3.03 -0.89
CA ASP A 105 21.25 4.21 -0.33
C ASP A 105 20.09 4.76 -1.20
N LYS A 106 19.93 4.23 -2.41
CA LYS A 106 18.86 4.60 -3.34
C LYS A 106 17.73 3.59 -3.38
N LEU A 107 17.95 2.36 -2.93
CA LEU A 107 16.96 1.29 -2.99
C LEU A 107 16.38 1.02 -1.59
N ASP A 108 15.07 1.20 -1.46
CA ASP A 108 14.29 0.84 -0.27
C ASP A 108 13.34 -0.30 -0.63
N THR A 109 13.55 -1.46 -0.01
CA THR A 109 12.68 -2.63 -0.16
C THR A 109 11.83 -2.82 1.08
N TYR A 110 10.56 -3.13 0.92
CA TYR A 110 9.64 -3.23 2.04
C TYR A 110 8.51 -4.24 1.81
N ALA A 111 7.93 -4.70 2.90
CA ALA A 111 6.68 -5.46 2.90
C ALA A 111 5.71 -4.79 3.87
N GLY A 112 4.43 -4.84 3.58
CA GLY A 112 3.46 -4.15 4.41
C GLY A 112 2.07 -4.74 4.35
N ILE A 113 1.26 -4.25 5.26
CA ILE A 113 -0.16 -4.55 5.38
C ILE A 113 -0.96 -3.27 5.55
N GLY A 114 -2.22 -3.33 5.19
CA GLY A 114 -3.17 -2.22 5.37
C GLY A 114 -4.55 -2.72 5.74
N LEU A 115 -5.28 -1.90 6.45
CA LEU A 115 -6.67 -2.12 6.81
C LEU A 115 -7.45 -0.83 6.62
N GLY A 116 -8.59 -0.94 5.95
CA GLY A 116 -9.41 0.23 5.67
C GLY A 116 -10.82 -0.13 5.26
N PHE A 117 -11.49 0.84 4.68
CA PHE A 117 -12.86 0.70 4.21
C PHE A 117 -12.91 0.94 2.70
N GLN A 118 -13.59 0.04 2.03
CA GLN A 118 -13.90 0.16 0.60
C GLN A 118 -15.35 0.55 0.44
N SER A 119 -15.61 1.60 -0.33
CA SER A 119 -16.93 1.98 -0.82
C SER A 119 -17.05 1.58 -2.29
N PHE A 120 -18.07 0.83 -2.65
CA PHE A 120 -18.34 0.43 -4.01
C PHE A 120 -19.77 0.85 -4.40
N LYS A 121 -19.91 1.51 -5.55
CA LYS A 121 -21.21 2.00 -6.05
C LYS A 121 -21.36 1.67 -7.52
N TRP A 122 -22.50 1.12 -7.89
CA TRP A 122 -22.96 1.00 -9.27
C TRP A 122 -23.63 2.29 -9.72
N SER A 123 -23.53 2.63 -11.01
CA SER A 123 -24.23 3.79 -11.59
C SER A 123 -25.74 3.57 -11.67
N ASP A 124 -26.17 2.32 -11.76
CA ASP A 124 -27.59 1.94 -11.75
C ASP A 124 -27.88 1.09 -10.51
N ALA A 125 -28.73 1.62 -9.63
CA ALA A 125 -29.10 0.98 -8.37
C ALA A 125 -29.83 -0.37 -8.55
N SER A 126 -30.51 -0.55 -9.70
CA SER A 126 -31.24 -1.79 -10.02
C SER A 126 -30.31 -2.98 -10.20
N PHE A 127 -29.06 -2.74 -10.56
CA PHE A 127 -28.07 -3.77 -10.82
C PHE A 127 -27.28 -4.22 -9.56
N GLY A 128 -27.24 -3.36 -8.56
CA GLY A 128 -26.47 -3.60 -7.32
C GLY A 128 -27.04 -4.66 -6.38
N ALA A 129 -28.32 -5.03 -6.56
CA ALA A 129 -29.03 -5.88 -5.60
C ALA A 129 -28.58 -7.36 -5.55
N GLY A 130 -27.64 -7.78 -6.40
CA GLY A 130 -27.10 -9.15 -6.42
C GLY A 130 -25.61 -9.24 -6.72
N SER A 131 -24.87 -8.10 -6.69
CA SER A 131 -23.48 -8.12 -7.07
C SER A 131 -22.58 -8.65 -5.94
N ALA A 132 -21.57 -9.42 -6.31
CA ALA A 132 -20.52 -9.90 -5.40
C ALA A 132 -19.63 -8.74 -4.86
N TYR A 133 -19.78 -7.53 -5.41
CA TYR A 133 -18.99 -6.37 -5.03
C TYR A 133 -19.80 -5.46 -4.12
N GLY A 134 -19.31 -5.22 -2.92
CA GLY A 134 -19.95 -4.39 -1.91
C GLY A 134 -18.98 -3.49 -1.16
N SER A 135 -19.55 -2.56 -0.40
CA SER A 135 -18.77 -1.75 0.54
C SER A 135 -18.48 -2.54 1.80
N GLY A 136 -17.30 -2.36 2.40
CA GLY A 136 -16.93 -3.05 3.61
C GLY A 136 -15.47 -2.83 4.04
N VAL A 137 -15.10 -3.54 5.09
CA VAL A 137 -13.70 -3.57 5.54
C VAL A 137 -12.87 -4.35 4.54
N TYR A 138 -11.71 -3.81 4.20
CA TYR A 138 -10.79 -4.38 3.23
C TYR A 138 -9.38 -4.43 3.78
N PHE A 139 -8.74 -5.58 3.61
CA PHE A 139 -7.37 -5.84 4.03
C PHE A 139 -6.43 -5.85 2.82
N ASN A 140 -5.36 -5.07 2.90
CA ASN A 140 -4.29 -5.04 1.90
C ASN A 140 -3.04 -5.73 2.43
N TYR A 141 -2.26 -6.32 1.54
CA TYR A 141 -0.91 -6.80 1.80
C TYR A 141 -0.07 -6.57 0.55
N PHE A 142 1.18 -6.20 0.73
CA PHE A 142 2.05 -5.88 -0.38
C PHE A 142 3.52 -6.12 -0.04
N VAL A 143 4.29 -6.34 -1.08
CA VAL A 143 5.74 -6.21 -1.08
C VAL A 143 6.10 -5.16 -2.12
N GLY A 144 7.13 -4.37 -1.87
CA GLY A 144 7.48 -3.30 -2.79
C GLY A 144 8.93 -2.88 -2.70
N GLY A 145 9.28 -2.03 -3.65
CA GLY A 145 10.56 -1.36 -3.69
C GLY A 145 10.40 0.08 -4.17
N ARG A 146 11.23 0.96 -3.62
CA ARG A 146 11.42 2.34 -4.07
C ARG A 146 12.84 2.51 -4.54
N TYR A 147 13.02 3.15 -5.68
CA TYR A 147 14.33 3.55 -6.16
C TYR A 147 14.41 5.06 -6.29
N MET A 148 15.29 5.68 -5.51
CA MET A 148 15.45 7.12 -5.44
C MET A 148 16.43 7.58 -6.54
N PHE A 149 15.94 8.39 -7.48
CA PHE A 149 16.79 9.02 -8.52
C PHE A 149 17.54 10.23 -7.97
N ALA A 150 16.91 10.94 -7.05
CA ALA A 150 17.44 12.06 -6.30
C ALA A 150 17.06 11.93 -4.82
N ASN A 151 17.55 12.80 -3.96
CA ASN A 151 17.31 12.75 -2.52
C ASN A 151 15.82 12.76 -2.15
N SER A 152 14.98 13.38 -2.97
CA SER A 152 13.55 13.61 -2.68
C SER A 152 12.59 12.94 -3.67
N VAL A 153 13.09 12.35 -4.79
CA VAL A 153 12.24 11.84 -5.86
C VAL A 153 12.73 10.49 -6.34
N GLY A 154 11.82 9.57 -6.51
CA GLY A 154 12.09 8.24 -7.03
C GLY A 154 10.87 7.63 -7.72
N ALA A 155 10.97 6.38 -8.06
CA ALA A 155 9.87 5.54 -8.51
C ALA A 155 9.64 4.41 -7.50
N PHE A 156 8.42 3.90 -7.47
CA PHE A 156 8.07 2.73 -6.67
C PHE A 156 7.31 1.69 -7.48
N LEU A 157 7.41 0.45 -7.02
CA LEU A 157 6.63 -0.69 -7.48
C LEU A 157 6.15 -1.48 -6.28
N GLU A 158 4.88 -1.79 -6.21
CA GLU A 158 4.25 -2.66 -5.21
C GLU A 158 3.53 -3.82 -5.89
N LEU A 159 3.66 -5.01 -5.32
CA LEU A 159 3.03 -6.25 -5.74
C LEU A 159 2.23 -6.82 -4.58
N GLY A 160 1.05 -7.35 -4.84
CA GLY A 160 0.17 -7.94 -3.82
C GLY A 160 -1.26 -7.44 -3.95
N SER A 161 -1.94 -7.26 -2.84
CA SER A 161 -3.25 -6.60 -2.79
C SER A 161 -3.04 -5.12 -2.49
N THR A 162 -2.84 -4.31 -3.53
CA THR A 162 -2.47 -2.88 -3.40
C THR A 162 -3.66 -1.97 -3.73
N GLY A 163 -4.66 -1.92 -2.84
CA GLY A 163 -5.92 -1.23 -3.13
C GLY A 163 -6.76 -2.01 -4.14
N PHE A 164 -6.97 -1.49 -5.33
CA PHE A 164 -7.81 -2.13 -6.36
C PHE A 164 -7.03 -2.87 -7.45
N SER A 165 -5.76 -3.19 -7.22
CA SER A 165 -4.90 -3.87 -8.20
C SER A 165 -3.90 -4.79 -7.55
N ASN A 166 -3.35 -5.75 -8.34
CA ASN A 166 -2.29 -6.64 -7.90
C ASN A 166 -0.89 -6.02 -8.06
N VAL A 167 -0.78 -4.99 -8.88
CA VAL A 167 0.48 -4.29 -9.16
C VAL A 167 0.19 -2.80 -9.11
N ARG A 168 0.99 -2.04 -8.38
CA ARG A 168 0.95 -0.59 -8.37
C ARG A 168 2.34 -0.03 -8.62
N ALA A 169 2.44 0.94 -9.52
CA ALA A 169 3.69 1.61 -9.83
C ALA A 169 3.46 3.12 -9.96
N GLY A 170 4.50 3.90 -9.68
CA GLY A 170 4.40 5.34 -9.76
C GLY A 170 5.62 6.07 -9.21
N VAL A 171 5.40 7.30 -8.79
CA VAL A 171 6.42 8.19 -8.25
C VAL A 171 6.37 8.16 -6.73
N THR A 172 7.53 8.17 -6.11
CA THR A 172 7.72 8.37 -4.67
C THR A 172 8.41 9.70 -4.40
N LEU A 173 7.90 10.40 -3.39
CA LEU A 173 8.54 11.62 -2.86
C LEU A 173 8.94 11.36 -1.42
N LYS A 174 10.15 11.82 -1.06
CA LYS A 174 10.70 11.75 0.30
C LYS A 174 10.98 13.15 0.83
N PHE A 175 10.56 13.42 2.07
CA PHE A 175 10.70 14.69 2.78
C PHE A 175 11.43 14.53 4.10
#